data_5da13fb24454f9fde5d54d9b916e67e5
#
_entry.id   5da13fb24454f9fde5d54d9b916e67e5
#
_cell.length_a   1.000
_cell.length_b   1.000
_cell.length_c   1.000
_cell.angle_alpha   90.00
_cell.angle_beta   90.00
_cell.angle_gamma   90.00
#
_symmetry.space_group_name_H-M   'P 1'
#
loop_
_entity.id
_entity.type
_entity.pdbx_description
1 polymer ?
#
loop_
_entity_poly.entity_id
_entity_poly.type
_entity_poly.pdbx_seq_one_letter_code
_entity_poly.pdbx_strand_id
1 'polypeptide(L)'
;MSSFFTFKGLVSIYLCLMLLGCATPEKVKKQTENNEKVLAEASFNYGQFAKAEEQYLRLLTASPDKLEYQLMLARSQYNQDKKEAAIAKLKHVALADDPIAAQASMYLGRYLLAAARVPEAIAVYELGVGKANNSSIKAQLHNGLGIALLEFDLERARSELTQAVALAPDNPHYRSNLALSYLQDNQLAKARQTFEPLLAYQQLPIQVELNFALLLLAEGDEDQARALLTRHLPASEVERDLSILKGRLNGSGTLL
;
A
#
# COMPACT_ATOMS: atom_id res chain seq x y z
N MET A 1 -20.38 71.30 38.34
CA MET A 1 -20.18 70.71 36.99
C MET A 1 -19.11 69.67 37.13
N SER A 2 -19.49 68.46 37.32
CA SER A 2 -18.57 67.37 37.62
C SER A 2 -19.15 66.06 37.18
N SER A 3 -18.31 65.18 36.68
CA SER A 3 -18.50 63.74 36.76
C SER A 3 -19.50 63.08 35.82
N PHE A 4 -19.09 62.94 34.54
CA PHE A 4 -19.79 62.03 33.61
C PHE A 4 -18.80 61.28 32.66
N PHE A 5 -17.56 61.00 33.07
CA PHE A 5 -16.54 60.47 32.14
C PHE A 5 -15.92 59.13 32.52
N THR A 6 -16.43 58.38 33.52
CA THR A 6 -15.74 57.17 33.99
C THR A 6 -16.48 55.84 33.80
N PHE A 7 -17.71 55.84 33.23
CA PHE A 7 -18.50 54.57 33.13
C PHE A 7 -18.48 53.92 31.77
N LYS A 8 -18.11 54.64 30.71
CA LYS A 8 -18.05 54.05 29.36
C LYS A 8 -16.74 53.30 29.04
N GLY A 9 -15.66 53.58 29.74
CA GLY A 9 -14.34 52.96 29.55
C GLY A 9 -14.25 51.53 30.12
N LEU A 10 -14.90 51.26 31.22
CA LEU A 10 -14.84 49.96 31.92
C LEU A 10 -15.69 48.88 31.22
N VAL A 11 -16.80 49.23 30.59
CA VAL A 11 -17.66 48.27 29.84
C VAL A 11 -16.99 47.83 28.54
N SER A 12 -16.19 48.68 27.88
CA SER A 12 -15.49 48.34 26.63
C SER A 12 -14.30 47.40 26.85
N ILE A 13 -13.62 47.50 28.00
CA ILE A 13 -12.52 46.60 28.35
C ILE A 13 -13.03 45.21 28.76
N TYR A 14 -14.21 45.12 29.40
CA TYR A 14 -14.79 43.84 29.79
C TYR A 14 -15.37 43.08 28.56
N LEU A 15 -15.82 43.80 27.53
CA LEU A 15 -16.30 43.16 26.29
C LEU A 15 -15.18 42.62 25.38
N CYS A 16 -14.01 43.25 25.40
CA CYS A 16 -12.81 42.74 24.67
C CYS A 16 -12.16 41.52 25.33
N LEU A 17 -12.31 41.34 26.66
CA LEU A 17 -11.78 40.15 27.36
C LEU A 17 -12.64 38.88 27.16
N MET A 18 -13.89 39.03 26.74
CA MET A 18 -14.77 37.88 26.43
C MET A 18 -14.59 37.34 25.02
N LEU A 19 -13.80 37.98 24.15
CA LEU A 19 -13.51 37.54 22.77
C LEU A 19 -12.21 36.77 22.64
N LEU A 20 -11.42 36.66 23.71
CA LEU A 20 -10.37 35.68 23.81
C LEU A 20 -11.02 34.32 24.11
N GLY A 21 -11.53 33.67 23.08
CA GLY A 21 -12.07 32.32 23.16
C GLY A 21 -11.02 31.40 23.76
N CYS A 22 -11.06 31.21 25.08
CA CYS A 22 -10.24 30.20 25.77
C CYS A 22 -10.55 28.87 25.09
N ALA A 23 -9.58 28.34 24.35
CA ALA A 23 -9.69 27.01 23.83
C ALA A 23 -9.95 26.06 25.00
N THR A 24 -11.05 25.31 24.95
CA THR A 24 -11.36 24.36 26.02
C THR A 24 -10.19 23.35 26.11
N PRO A 25 -9.91 22.80 27.30
CA PRO A 25 -8.84 21.79 27.47
C PRO A 25 -8.94 20.65 26.46
N GLU A 26 -10.15 20.27 26.08
CA GLU A 26 -10.43 19.26 25.07
C GLU A 26 -9.99 19.68 23.66
N LYS A 27 -10.23 20.94 23.26
CA LYS A 27 -9.75 21.48 21.97
C LYS A 27 -8.23 21.53 21.92
N VAL A 28 -7.58 21.91 23.02
CA VAL A 28 -6.12 21.94 23.13
C VAL A 28 -5.57 20.51 23.02
N LYS A 29 -6.15 19.54 23.74
CA LYS A 29 -5.73 18.13 23.67
C LYS A 29 -5.87 17.57 22.26
N LYS A 30 -7.01 17.80 21.61
CA LYS A 30 -7.26 17.35 20.23
C LYS A 30 -6.29 17.99 19.22
N GLN A 31 -5.97 19.27 19.39
CA GLN A 31 -5.01 19.97 18.53
C GLN A 31 -3.60 19.42 18.73
N THR A 32 -3.20 19.11 19.96
CA THR A 32 -1.89 18.52 20.28
C THR A 32 -1.78 17.11 19.67
N GLU A 33 -2.79 16.26 19.82
CA GLU A 33 -2.86 14.93 19.23
C GLU A 33 -2.74 15.00 17.70
N ASN A 34 -3.48 15.93 17.06
CA ASN A 34 -3.40 16.12 15.62
C ASN A 34 -2.01 16.57 15.15
N ASN A 35 -1.35 17.47 15.87
CA ASN A 35 0.00 17.91 15.55
C ASN A 35 1.00 16.75 15.69
N GLU A 36 0.91 15.95 16.75
CA GLU A 36 1.74 14.74 16.91
C GLU A 36 1.50 13.72 15.80
N LYS A 37 0.25 13.51 15.40
CA LYS A 37 -0.10 12.63 14.27
C LYS A 37 0.60 13.09 12.97
N VAL A 38 0.49 14.38 12.63
CA VAL A 38 1.14 14.95 11.43
C VAL A 38 2.66 14.75 11.47
N LEU A 39 3.28 14.93 12.64
CA LEU A 39 4.73 14.70 12.81
C LEU A 39 5.09 13.20 12.65
N ALA A 40 4.28 12.30 13.17
CA ALA A 40 4.48 10.86 13.05
C ALA A 40 4.36 10.40 11.59
N GLU A 41 3.33 10.88 10.86
CA GLU A 41 3.16 10.64 9.44
C GLU A 41 4.33 11.18 8.61
N ALA A 42 4.78 12.39 8.90
CA ALA A 42 5.95 12.97 8.24
C ALA A 42 7.22 12.13 8.50
N SER A 43 7.47 11.73 9.75
CA SER A 43 8.60 10.86 10.09
C SER A 43 8.55 9.54 9.32
N PHE A 44 7.38 8.92 9.22
CA PHE A 44 7.17 7.70 8.44
C PHE A 44 7.47 7.92 6.94
N ASN A 45 6.92 8.97 6.36
CA ASN A 45 7.08 9.30 4.93
C ASN A 45 8.53 9.64 4.54
N TYR A 46 9.31 10.18 5.48
CA TYR A 46 10.75 10.43 5.30
C TYR A 46 11.63 9.21 5.64
N GLY A 47 11.05 8.04 5.87
CA GLY A 47 11.81 6.82 6.18
C GLY A 47 12.40 6.79 7.59
N GLN A 48 12.04 7.73 8.47
CA GLN A 48 12.49 7.80 9.87
C GLN A 48 11.65 6.85 10.74
N PHE A 49 11.67 5.55 10.42
CA PHE A 49 10.72 4.57 10.97
C PHE A 49 10.85 4.40 12.50
N ALA A 50 12.06 4.49 13.06
CA ALA A 50 12.26 4.43 14.51
C ALA A 50 11.61 5.61 15.22
N LYS A 51 11.74 6.82 14.66
CA LYS A 51 11.09 8.03 15.16
C LYS A 51 9.58 7.98 15.02
N ALA A 52 9.08 7.49 13.88
CA ALA A 52 7.66 7.28 13.66
C ALA A 52 7.07 6.28 14.68
N GLU A 53 7.76 5.16 14.94
CA GLU A 53 7.37 4.18 15.96
C GLU A 53 7.21 4.84 17.34
N GLU A 54 8.23 5.61 17.79
CA GLU A 54 8.17 6.31 19.06
C GLU A 54 6.98 7.27 19.14
N GLN A 55 6.74 8.03 18.07
CA GLN A 55 5.64 9.00 18.00
C GLN A 55 4.27 8.30 18.03
N TYR A 56 4.09 7.19 17.29
CA TYR A 56 2.84 6.41 17.35
C TYR A 56 2.63 5.72 18.70
N LEU A 57 3.69 5.31 19.40
CA LEU A 57 3.59 4.81 20.77
C LEU A 57 3.10 5.89 21.73
N ARG A 58 3.59 7.14 21.61
CA ARG A 58 3.08 8.27 22.41
C ARG A 58 1.61 8.55 22.12
N LEU A 59 1.21 8.58 20.85
CA LEU A 59 -0.19 8.74 20.44
C LEU A 59 -1.09 7.64 21.03
N LEU A 60 -0.64 6.39 21.02
CA LEU A 60 -1.36 5.27 21.62
C LEU A 60 -1.42 5.31 23.14
N THR A 61 -0.46 5.96 23.82
CA THR A 61 -0.55 6.21 25.25
C THR A 61 -1.72 7.15 25.58
N ALA A 62 -1.99 8.14 24.71
CA ALA A 62 -3.10 9.07 24.86
C ALA A 62 -4.44 8.53 24.34
N SER A 63 -4.39 7.66 23.34
CA SER A 63 -5.56 7.10 22.62
C SER A 63 -5.33 5.61 22.27
N PRO A 64 -5.38 4.67 23.26
CA PRO A 64 -4.98 3.27 23.09
C PRO A 64 -5.77 2.51 22.02
N ASP A 65 -7.05 2.83 21.87
CA ASP A 65 -7.99 2.13 20.99
C ASP A 65 -7.99 2.65 19.54
N LYS A 66 -7.11 3.62 19.22
CA LYS A 66 -7.00 4.17 17.86
C LYS A 66 -6.33 3.18 16.92
N LEU A 67 -7.15 2.44 16.19
CA LEU A 67 -6.70 1.41 15.24
C LEU A 67 -5.82 1.97 14.12
N GLU A 68 -6.04 3.21 13.71
CA GLU A 68 -5.18 3.91 12.74
C GLU A 68 -3.73 4.04 13.26
N TYR A 69 -3.55 4.39 14.53
CA TYR A 69 -2.21 4.49 15.13
C TYR A 69 -1.57 3.12 15.30
N GLN A 70 -2.36 2.09 15.64
CA GLN A 70 -1.87 0.71 15.72
C GLN A 70 -1.41 0.20 14.34
N LEU A 71 -2.15 0.51 13.27
CA LEU A 71 -1.78 0.19 11.90
C LEU A 71 -0.45 0.88 11.52
N MET A 72 -0.33 2.18 11.77
CA MET A 72 0.88 2.93 11.41
C MET A 72 2.09 2.52 12.27
N LEU A 73 1.87 2.20 13.53
CA LEU A 73 2.89 1.61 14.40
C LEU A 73 3.41 0.29 13.82
N ALA A 74 2.51 -0.61 13.42
CA ALA A 74 2.88 -1.88 12.81
C ALA A 74 3.69 -1.69 11.50
N ARG A 75 3.28 -0.74 10.66
CA ARG A 75 4.02 -0.39 9.44
C ARG A 75 5.42 0.14 9.74
N SER A 76 5.54 0.99 10.77
CA SER A 76 6.84 1.52 11.22
C SER A 76 7.74 0.40 11.74
N GLN A 77 7.19 -0.55 12.48
CA GLN A 77 7.89 -1.73 12.99
C GLN A 77 8.35 -2.66 11.85
N TYR A 78 7.50 -2.91 10.87
CA TYR A 78 7.86 -3.75 9.72
C TYR A 78 9.08 -3.19 8.96
N ASN A 79 9.10 -1.88 8.72
CA ASN A 79 10.21 -1.22 8.03
C ASN A 79 11.52 -1.14 8.87
N GLN A 80 11.47 -1.53 10.14
CA GLN A 80 12.63 -1.72 11.00
C GLN A 80 13.01 -3.19 11.18
N ASP A 81 12.52 -4.07 10.31
CA ASP A 81 12.72 -5.53 10.38
C ASP A 81 12.08 -6.22 11.60
N LYS A 82 11.20 -5.53 12.34
CA LYS A 82 10.40 -6.08 13.45
C LYS A 82 9.15 -6.79 12.90
N LYS A 83 9.34 -7.75 11.98
CA LYS A 83 8.29 -8.32 11.13
C LYS A 83 7.19 -9.01 11.92
N GLU A 84 7.52 -9.89 12.86
CA GLU A 84 6.53 -10.65 13.61
C GLU A 84 5.67 -9.75 14.53
N ALA A 85 6.28 -8.75 15.15
CA ALA A 85 5.54 -7.76 15.95
C ALA A 85 4.54 -6.97 15.09
N ALA A 86 4.95 -6.58 13.90
CA ALA A 86 4.09 -5.88 12.92
C ALA A 86 2.93 -6.77 12.47
N ILE A 87 3.20 -8.02 12.11
CA ILE A 87 2.18 -9.02 11.70
C ILE A 87 1.17 -9.25 12.82
N ALA A 88 1.64 -9.47 14.06
CA ALA A 88 0.75 -9.68 15.20
C ALA A 88 -0.18 -8.49 15.45
N LYS A 89 0.34 -7.26 15.36
CA LYS A 89 -0.42 -6.04 15.53
C LYS A 89 -1.44 -5.83 14.39
N LEU A 90 -1.05 -6.07 13.14
CA LEU A 90 -1.96 -5.96 11.99
C LEU A 90 -3.07 -7.02 12.04
N LYS A 91 -2.80 -8.23 12.55
CA LYS A 91 -3.86 -9.25 12.76
C LYS A 91 -4.97 -8.72 13.67
N HIS A 92 -4.61 -8.04 14.76
CA HIS A 92 -5.59 -7.42 15.65
C HIS A 92 -6.43 -6.36 14.91
N VAL A 93 -5.79 -5.45 14.17
CA VAL A 93 -6.49 -4.38 13.45
C VAL A 93 -7.36 -4.93 12.31
N ALA A 94 -6.91 -5.95 11.58
CA ALA A 94 -7.63 -6.56 10.47
C ALA A 94 -8.94 -7.26 10.91
N LEU A 95 -8.99 -7.76 12.15
CA LEU A 95 -10.17 -8.43 12.72
C LEU A 95 -11.22 -7.43 13.24
N ALA A 96 -10.85 -6.17 13.48
CA ALA A 96 -11.75 -5.18 14.04
C ALA A 96 -12.96 -4.91 13.13
N ASP A 97 -14.07 -4.50 13.76
CA ASP A 97 -15.26 -3.99 13.05
C ASP A 97 -15.10 -2.48 12.81
N ASP A 98 -14.18 -2.13 11.93
CA ASP A 98 -13.80 -0.76 11.61
C ASP A 98 -13.36 -0.68 10.13
N PRO A 99 -13.66 0.42 9.42
CA PRO A 99 -13.24 0.61 8.03
C PRO A 99 -11.74 0.46 7.78
N ILE A 100 -10.89 0.71 8.78
CA ILE A 100 -9.42 0.54 8.71
C ILE A 100 -8.99 -0.92 8.56
N ALA A 101 -9.87 -1.88 8.94
CA ALA A 101 -9.57 -3.30 8.90
C ALA A 101 -9.22 -3.80 7.49
N ALA A 102 -9.88 -3.28 6.45
CA ALA A 102 -9.55 -3.60 5.06
C ALA A 102 -8.12 -3.16 4.69
N GLN A 103 -7.73 -1.96 5.13
CA GLN A 103 -6.38 -1.46 4.91
C GLN A 103 -5.34 -2.26 5.71
N ALA A 104 -5.67 -2.65 6.93
CA ALA A 104 -4.82 -3.53 7.73
C ALA A 104 -4.64 -4.90 7.08
N SER A 105 -5.72 -5.49 6.55
CA SER A 105 -5.69 -6.75 5.80
C SER A 105 -4.79 -6.66 4.56
N MET A 106 -4.84 -5.55 3.84
CA MET A 106 -3.98 -5.31 2.68
C MET A 106 -2.48 -5.33 3.06
N TYR A 107 -2.08 -4.62 4.12
CA TYR A 107 -0.69 -4.64 4.59
C TYR A 107 -0.30 -5.99 5.19
N LEU A 108 -1.17 -6.58 5.98
CA LEU A 108 -0.94 -7.90 6.60
C LEU A 108 -0.74 -8.98 5.53
N GLY A 109 -1.63 -9.06 4.53
CA GLY A 109 -1.50 -10.01 3.44
C GLY A 109 -0.18 -9.87 2.70
N ARG A 110 0.24 -8.65 2.41
CA ARG A 110 1.52 -8.37 1.76
C ARG A 110 2.72 -8.79 2.62
N TYR A 111 2.67 -8.57 3.94
CA TYR A 111 3.72 -8.97 4.85
C TYR A 111 3.79 -10.50 5.03
N LEU A 112 2.63 -11.16 5.01
CA LEU A 112 2.56 -12.62 5.04
C LEU A 112 3.11 -13.26 3.75
N LEU A 113 2.82 -12.68 2.57
CA LEU A 113 3.43 -13.13 1.31
C LEU A 113 4.95 -12.97 1.33
N ALA A 114 5.45 -11.82 1.80
CA ALA A 114 6.89 -11.60 1.93
C ALA A 114 7.56 -12.55 2.93
N ALA A 115 6.79 -13.13 3.86
CA ALA A 115 7.24 -14.17 4.79
C ALA A 115 6.96 -15.60 4.28
N ALA A 116 6.57 -15.77 3.01
CA ALA A 116 6.16 -17.05 2.40
C ALA A 116 5.01 -17.77 3.12
N ARG A 117 4.18 -17.04 3.89
CA ARG A 117 3.01 -17.55 4.62
C ARG A 117 1.76 -17.42 3.74
N VAL A 118 1.78 -18.05 2.56
CA VAL A 118 0.79 -17.87 1.50
C VAL A 118 -0.64 -18.22 1.93
N PRO A 119 -0.92 -19.37 2.59
CA PRO A 119 -2.29 -19.68 3.02
C PRO A 119 -2.89 -18.65 3.97
N GLU A 120 -2.08 -18.08 4.87
CA GLU A 120 -2.53 -17.02 5.76
C GLU A 120 -2.77 -15.71 5.02
N ALA A 121 -1.95 -15.40 4.01
CA ALA A 121 -2.13 -14.23 3.16
C ALA A 121 -3.45 -14.29 2.39
N ILE A 122 -3.78 -15.45 1.79
CA ILE A 122 -5.05 -15.68 1.10
C ILE A 122 -6.22 -15.38 2.04
N ALA A 123 -6.27 -16.02 3.22
CA ALA A 123 -7.36 -15.82 4.17
C ALA A 123 -7.52 -14.37 4.61
N VAL A 124 -6.40 -13.65 4.79
CA VAL A 124 -6.41 -12.23 5.19
C VAL A 124 -6.87 -11.32 4.05
N TYR A 125 -6.46 -11.59 2.81
CA TYR A 125 -6.95 -10.82 1.66
C TYR A 125 -8.45 -11.02 1.44
N GLU A 126 -8.97 -12.25 1.57
CA GLU A 126 -10.41 -12.56 1.50
C GLU A 126 -11.20 -11.77 2.55
N LEU A 127 -10.72 -11.79 3.80
CA LEU A 127 -11.31 -10.99 4.88
C LEU A 127 -11.35 -9.51 4.51
N GLY A 128 -10.24 -8.98 3.99
CA GLY A 128 -10.12 -7.58 3.59
C GLY A 128 -11.06 -7.20 2.45
N VAL A 129 -11.20 -8.06 1.42
CA VAL A 129 -12.13 -7.85 0.30
C VAL A 129 -13.56 -7.70 0.80
N GLY A 130 -13.98 -8.55 1.75
CA GLY A 130 -15.31 -8.49 2.37
C GLY A 130 -15.56 -7.21 3.18
N LYS A 131 -14.53 -6.59 3.74
CA LYS A 131 -14.61 -5.37 4.56
C LYS A 131 -14.38 -4.08 3.78
N ALA A 132 -13.85 -4.14 2.55
CA ALA A 132 -13.43 -2.98 1.80
C ALA A 132 -14.63 -2.19 1.25
N ASN A 133 -14.78 -0.95 1.69
CA ASN A 133 -15.75 0.03 1.18
C ASN A 133 -15.13 1.07 0.23
N ASN A 134 -13.80 1.09 0.12
CA ASN A 134 -13.04 1.97 -0.76
C ASN A 134 -12.52 1.19 -1.97
N SER A 135 -12.81 1.67 -3.20
CA SER A 135 -12.45 0.99 -4.46
C SER A 135 -10.95 0.82 -4.63
N SER A 136 -10.13 1.78 -4.20
CA SER A 136 -8.68 1.69 -4.31
C SER A 136 -8.11 0.61 -3.39
N ILE A 137 -8.57 0.53 -2.14
CA ILE A 137 -8.18 -0.55 -1.21
C ILE A 137 -8.68 -1.90 -1.72
N LYS A 138 -9.91 -1.94 -2.23
CA LYS A 138 -10.50 -3.16 -2.79
C LYS A 138 -9.71 -3.69 -3.98
N ALA A 139 -9.28 -2.80 -4.89
CA ALA A 139 -8.41 -3.16 -6.01
C ALA A 139 -7.07 -3.76 -5.55
N GLN A 140 -6.45 -3.15 -4.53
CA GLN A 140 -5.20 -3.65 -3.95
C GLN A 140 -5.37 -5.04 -3.30
N LEU A 141 -6.49 -5.25 -2.61
CA LEU A 141 -6.82 -6.53 -1.99
C LEU A 141 -7.05 -7.63 -3.03
N HIS A 142 -7.85 -7.34 -4.08
CA HIS A 142 -8.04 -8.27 -5.20
C HIS A 142 -6.73 -8.60 -5.90
N ASN A 143 -5.87 -7.60 -6.16
CA ASN A 143 -4.56 -7.86 -6.74
C ASN A 143 -3.68 -8.72 -5.83
N GLY A 144 -3.64 -8.42 -4.52
CA GLY A 144 -2.88 -9.23 -3.55
C GLY A 144 -3.39 -10.66 -3.44
N LEU A 145 -4.71 -10.84 -3.42
CA LEU A 145 -5.34 -12.16 -3.41
C LEU A 145 -5.03 -12.94 -4.69
N GLY A 146 -5.15 -12.28 -5.86
CA GLY A 146 -4.82 -12.89 -7.14
C GLY A 146 -3.37 -13.36 -7.20
N ILE A 147 -2.41 -12.54 -6.75
CA ILE A 147 -0.99 -12.92 -6.66
C ILE A 147 -0.82 -14.13 -5.74
N ALA A 148 -1.46 -14.13 -4.57
CA ALA A 148 -1.35 -15.22 -3.60
C ALA A 148 -1.89 -16.55 -4.13
N LEU A 149 -2.86 -16.51 -5.03
CA LEU A 149 -3.52 -17.69 -5.62
C LEU A 149 -2.82 -18.27 -6.84
N LEU A 150 -1.87 -17.58 -7.46
CA LEU A 150 -1.30 -17.98 -8.75
C LEU A 150 -0.74 -19.41 -8.79
N GLU A 151 -0.16 -19.90 -7.70
CA GLU A 151 0.39 -21.25 -7.61
C GLU A 151 -0.61 -22.29 -7.08
N PHE A 152 -1.76 -21.85 -6.57
CA PHE A 152 -2.74 -22.73 -5.91
C PHE A 152 -4.03 -22.89 -6.70
N ASP A 153 -4.53 -21.80 -7.29
CA ASP A 153 -5.79 -21.76 -8.03
C ASP A 153 -5.71 -20.67 -9.11
N LEU A 154 -5.22 -21.03 -10.26
CA LEU A 154 -4.93 -20.09 -11.35
C LEU A 154 -6.20 -19.47 -11.93
N GLU A 155 -7.33 -20.18 -11.97
CA GLU A 155 -8.60 -19.64 -12.46
C GLU A 155 -9.12 -18.56 -11.50
N ARG A 156 -9.11 -18.85 -10.22
CA ARG A 156 -9.49 -17.88 -9.19
C ARG A 156 -8.54 -16.70 -9.16
N ALA A 157 -7.22 -16.93 -9.28
CA ALA A 157 -6.22 -15.88 -9.39
C ALA A 157 -6.55 -14.89 -10.51
N ARG A 158 -6.89 -15.38 -11.70
CA ARG A 158 -7.30 -14.53 -12.85
C ARG A 158 -8.57 -13.75 -12.58
N SER A 159 -9.56 -14.39 -11.94
CA SER A 159 -10.79 -13.71 -11.55
C SER A 159 -10.50 -12.52 -10.64
N GLU A 160 -9.69 -12.72 -9.63
CA GLU A 160 -9.30 -11.68 -8.67
C GLU A 160 -8.47 -10.56 -9.35
N LEU A 161 -7.49 -10.91 -10.18
CA LEU A 161 -6.70 -9.94 -10.94
C LEU A 161 -7.55 -9.14 -11.94
N THR A 162 -8.56 -9.77 -12.54
CA THR A 162 -9.52 -9.08 -13.40
C THR A 162 -10.34 -8.06 -12.62
N GLN A 163 -10.79 -8.40 -11.40
CA GLN A 163 -11.46 -7.44 -10.52
C GLN A 163 -10.54 -6.25 -10.15
N ALA A 164 -9.27 -6.51 -9.88
CA ALA A 164 -8.31 -5.45 -9.61
C ALA A 164 -8.15 -4.49 -10.79
N VAL A 165 -8.03 -5.02 -12.01
CA VAL A 165 -7.96 -4.22 -13.25
C VAL A 165 -9.25 -3.45 -13.49
N ALA A 166 -10.42 -4.06 -13.26
CA ALA A 166 -11.72 -3.39 -13.42
C ALA A 166 -11.89 -2.20 -12.45
N LEU A 167 -11.40 -2.34 -11.22
CA LEU A 167 -11.47 -1.28 -10.19
C LEU A 167 -10.44 -0.17 -10.39
N ALA A 168 -9.31 -0.46 -11.04
CA ALA A 168 -8.23 0.50 -11.30
C ALA A 168 -7.58 0.22 -12.66
N PRO A 169 -8.28 0.53 -13.79
CA PRO A 169 -7.86 0.17 -15.14
C PRO A 169 -6.54 0.83 -15.58
N ASP A 170 -6.21 1.98 -14.99
CA ASP A 170 -4.99 2.72 -15.30
C ASP A 170 -3.76 2.27 -14.48
N ASN A 171 -3.93 1.28 -13.59
CA ASN A 171 -2.82 0.76 -12.82
C ASN A 171 -2.04 -0.31 -13.61
N PRO A 172 -0.81 0.00 -14.09
CA PRO A 172 -0.06 -0.91 -14.94
C PRO A 172 0.34 -2.20 -14.23
N HIS A 173 0.54 -2.17 -12.91
CA HIS A 173 0.89 -3.37 -12.14
C HIS A 173 -0.22 -4.41 -12.15
N TYR A 174 -1.49 -4.00 -12.00
CA TYR A 174 -2.60 -4.97 -11.97
C TYR A 174 -2.79 -5.65 -13.32
N ARG A 175 -2.70 -4.88 -14.40
CA ARG A 175 -2.78 -5.42 -15.75
C ARG A 175 -1.59 -6.32 -16.08
N SER A 176 -0.40 -5.95 -15.64
CA SER A 176 0.81 -6.76 -15.78
C SER A 176 0.70 -8.09 -15.03
N ASN A 177 0.19 -8.08 -13.79
CA ASN A 177 -0.02 -9.30 -13.02
C ASN A 177 -1.08 -10.23 -13.65
N LEU A 178 -2.15 -9.66 -14.21
CA LEU A 178 -3.14 -10.43 -14.97
C LEU A 178 -2.50 -11.08 -16.22
N ALA A 179 -1.65 -10.34 -16.93
CA ALA A 179 -0.94 -10.90 -18.08
C ALA A 179 0.01 -12.05 -17.67
N LEU A 180 0.72 -11.93 -16.55
CA LEU A 180 1.54 -13.01 -16.00
C LEU A 180 0.72 -14.27 -15.69
N SER A 181 -0.52 -14.12 -15.19
CA SER A 181 -1.39 -15.27 -14.94
C SER A 181 -1.74 -16.07 -16.22
N TYR A 182 -1.86 -15.38 -17.36
CA TYR A 182 -2.01 -16.03 -18.65
C TYR A 182 -0.71 -16.67 -19.13
N LEU A 183 0.42 -16.00 -18.91
CA LEU A 183 1.73 -16.52 -19.25
C LEU A 183 2.04 -17.83 -18.50
N GLN A 184 1.70 -17.90 -17.22
CA GLN A 184 1.89 -19.09 -16.37
C GLN A 184 1.13 -20.31 -16.91
N ASP A 185 0.04 -20.10 -17.63
CA ASP A 185 -0.77 -21.14 -18.30
C ASP A 185 -0.42 -21.28 -19.79
N ASN A 186 0.73 -20.77 -20.19
CA ASN A 186 1.20 -20.75 -21.58
C ASN A 186 0.19 -20.16 -22.61
N GLN A 187 -0.72 -19.29 -22.15
CA GLN A 187 -1.67 -18.58 -23.01
C GLN A 187 -1.05 -17.27 -23.54
N LEU A 188 0.03 -17.40 -24.34
CA LEU A 188 0.86 -16.27 -24.77
C LEU A 188 0.05 -15.18 -25.50
N ALA A 189 -0.89 -15.56 -26.37
CA ALA A 189 -1.73 -14.60 -27.07
C ALA A 189 -2.59 -13.74 -26.14
N LYS A 190 -3.15 -14.34 -25.08
CA LYS A 190 -3.94 -13.60 -24.08
C LYS A 190 -3.04 -12.74 -23.18
N ALA A 191 -1.86 -13.24 -22.81
CA ALA A 191 -0.87 -12.46 -22.08
C ALA A 191 -0.50 -11.20 -22.86
N ARG A 192 -0.18 -11.33 -24.15
CA ARG A 192 0.13 -10.21 -25.05
C ARG A 192 -1.04 -9.23 -25.17
N GLN A 193 -2.23 -9.71 -25.45
CA GLN A 193 -3.44 -8.87 -25.53
C GLN A 193 -3.68 -8.10 -24.24
N THR A 194 -3.38 -8.69 -23.10
CA THR A 194 -3.51 -8.05 -21.79
C THR A 194 -2.44 -6.97 -21.57
N PHE A 195 -1.22 -7.16 -22.07
CA PHE A 195 -0.14 -6.17 -22.02
C PHE A 195 -0.32 -5.02 -23.02
N GLU A 196 -0.96 -5.24 -24.15
CA GLU A 196 -1.04 -4.29 -25.26
C GLU A 196 -1.40 -2.85 -24.84
N PRO A 197 -2.41 -2.61 -23.98
CA PRO A 197 -2.74 -1.26 -23.52
C PRO A 197 -1.60 -0.57 -22.76
N LEU A 198 -0.68 -1.32 -22.16
CA LEU A 198 0.46 -0.76 -21.43
C LEU A 198 1.55 -0.19 -22.36
N LEU A 199 1.59 -0.66 -23.60
CA LEU A 199 2.58 -0.20 -24.59
C LEU A 199 2.38 1.27 -25.01
N ALA A 200 1.20 1.84 -24.72
CA ALA A 200 0.92 3.27 -24.95
C ALA A 200 1.56 4.20 -23.89
N TYR A 201 2.04 3.67 -22.78
CA TYR A 201 2.69 4.47 -21.73
C TYR A 201 4.11 4.83 -22.14
N GLN A 202 4.49 6.09 -21.97
CA GLN A 202 5.85 6.56 -22.26
C GLN A 202 6.90 5.96 -21.33
N GLN A 203 6.51 5.72 -20.07
CA GLN A 203 7.35 5.10 -19.05
C GLN A 203 6.50 4.11 -18.25
N LEU A 204 7.00 2.91 -18.09
CA LEU A 204 6.41 1.88 -17.24
C LEU A 204 7.28 1.67 -16.00
N PRO A 205 6.68 1.27 -14.86
CA PRO A 205 7.46 0.79 -13.73
C PRO A 205 8.35 -0.39 -14.14
N ILE A 206 9.59 -0.43 -13.65
CA ILE A 206 10.58 -1.46 -14.03
C ILE A 206 10.03 -2.89 -13.85
N GLN A 207 9.25 -3.14 -12.81
CA GLN A 207 8.65 -4.46 -12.59
C GLN A 207 7.69 -4.84 -13.72
N VAL A 208 6.94 -3.89 -14.27
CA VAL A 208 6.03 -4.10 -15.40
C VAL A 208 6.83 -4.40 -16.68
N GLU A 209 7.94 -3.71 -16.88
CA GLU A 209 8.85 -3.97 -18.01
C GLU A 209 9.53 -5.34 -17.91
N LEU A 210 9.97 -5.74 -16.70
CA LEU A 210 10.49 -7.08 -16.44
C LEU A 210 9.45 -8.17 -16.75
N ASN A 211 8.21 -7.96 -16.39
CA ASN A 211 7.12 -8.88 -16.71
C ASN A 211 6.85 -8.93 -18.22
N PHE A 212 6.98 -7.80 -18.91
CA PHE A 212 6.84 -7.78 -20.38
C PHE A 212 8.05 -8.44 -21.06
N ALA A 213 9.26 -8.24 -20.56
CA ALA A 213 10.43 -8.95 -21.04
C ALA A 213 10.30 -10.48 -20.87
N LEU A 214 9.68 -10.93 -19.78
CA LEU A 214 9.39 -12.35 -19.55
C LEU A 214 8.42 -12.90 -20.63
N LEU A 215 7.38 -12.13 -21.00
CA LEU A 215 6.48 -12.51 -22.10
C LEU A 215 7.24 -12.58 -23.43
N LEU A 216 8.07 -11.58 -23.76
CA LEU A 216 8.87 -11.57 -24.99
C LEU A 216 9.78 -12.79 -25.06
N LEU A 217 10.43 -13.15 -23.97
CA LEU A 217 11.25 -14.37 -23.89
C LEU A 217 10.43 -15.65 -24.10
N ALA A 218 9.20 -15.71 -23.56
CA ALA A 218 8.31 -16.85 -23.76
C ALA A 218 7.83 -16.98 -25.20
N GLU A 219 7.74 -15.88 -25.93
CA GLU A 219 7.45 -15.84 -27.37
C GLU A 219 8.68 -16.10 -28.25
N GLY A 220 9.87 -16.22 -27.65
CA GLY A 220 11.13 -16.45 -28.35
C GLY A 220 11.82 -15.17 -28.85
N ASP A 221 11.33 -13.99 -28.48
CA ASP A 221 11.86 -12.70 -28.92
C ASP A 221 12.83 -12.10 -27.89
N GLU A 222 14.00 -12.75 -27.77
CA GLU A 222 15.06 -12.31 -26.84
C GLU A 222 15.62 -10.93 -27.21
N ASP A 223 15.69 -10.62 -28.51
CA ASP A 223 16.24 -9.33 -28.95
C ASP A 223 15.37 -8.16 -28.50
N GLN A 224 14.05 -8.27 -28.60
CA GLN A 224 13.14 -7.26 -28.06
C GLN A 224 13.16 -7.20 -26.54
N ALA A 225 13.23 -8.34 -25.84
CA ALA A 225 13.36 -8.36 -24.38
C ALA A 225 14.64 -7.63 -23.93
N ARG A 226 15.76 -7.88 -24.59
CA ARG A 226 17.04 -7.22 -24.37
C ARG A 226 16.96 -5.72 -24.63
N ALA A 227 16.42 -5.32 -25.77
CA ALA A 227 16.24 -3.92 -26.15
C ALA A 227 15.37 -3.15 -25.16
N LEU A 228 14.31 -3.80 -24.61
CA LEU A 228 13.46 -3.22 -23.60
C LEU A 228 14.24 -2.91 -22.31
N LEU A 229 14.97 -3.88 -21.79
CA LEU A 229 15.72 -3.74 -20.53
C LEU A 229 16.89 -2.76 -20.64
N THR A 230 17.52 -2.67 -21.80
CA THR A 230 18.65 -1.75 -22.05
C THR A 230 18.25 -0.27 -21.93
N ARG A 231 16.96 0.06 -21.94
CA ARG A 231 16.50 1.44 -21.74
C ARG A 231 16.81 1.99 -20.35
N HIS A 232 16.92 1.12 -19.35
CA HIS A 232 17.00 1.51 -17.94
C HIS A 232 18.18 0.89 -17.20
N LEU A 233 18.77 -0.18 -17.75
CA LEU A 233 19.80 -0.97 -17.08
C LEU A 233 21.11 -0.98 -17.87
N PRO A 234 22.27 -0.97 -17.20
CA PRO A 234 23.54 -1.19 -17.85
C PRO A 234 23.63 -2.62 -18.41
N ALA A 235 24.41 -2.82 -19.46
CA ALA A 235 24.48 -4.09 -20.19
C ALA A 235 24.75 -5.32 -19.30
N SER A 236 25.59 -5.19 -18.26
CA SER A 236 25.87 -6.27 -17.31
C SER A 236 24.63 -6.70 -16.48
N GLU A 237 23.76 -5.76 -16.16
CA GLU A 237 22.51 -6.02 -15.43
C GLU A 237 21.46 -6.62 -16.35
N VAL A 238 21.39 -6.16 -17.61
CA VAL A 238 20.48 -6.74 -18.63
C VAL A 238 20.74 -8.23 -18.81
N GLU A 239 22.00 -8.65 -18.97
CA GLU A 239 22.35 -10.06 -19.15
C GLU A 239 21.99 -10.90 -17.93
N ARG A 240 22.25 -10.35 -16.73
CA ARG A 240 21.86 -11.00 -15.47
C ARG A 240 20.35 -11.19 -15.40
N ASP A 241 19.56 -10.14 -15.68
CA ASP A 241 18.11 -10.18 -15.56
C ASP A 241 17.48 -11.07 -16.64
N LEU A 242 18.00 -11.07 -17.89
CA LEU A 242 17.60 -12.02 -18.92
C LEU A 242 17.85 -13.47 -18.49
N SER A 243 19.00 -13.75 -17.88
CA SER A 243 19.32 -15.09 -17.36
C SER A 243 18.35 -15.53 -16.27
N ILE A 244 18.01 -14.62 -15.33
CA ILE A 244 17.01 -14.87 -14.26
C ILE A 244 15.64 -15.14 -14.88
N LEU A 245 15.19 -14.31 -15.82
CA LEU A 245 13.87 -14.46 -16.46
C LEU A 245 13.78 -15.78 -17.25
N LYS A 246 14.83 -16.17 -17.98
CA LYS A 246 14.90 -17.48 -18.64
C LYS A 246 14.83 -18.64 -17.65
N GLY A 247 15.49 -18.49 -16.49
CA GLY A 247 15.41 -19.47 -15.41
C GLY A 247 13.98 -19.65 -14.89
N ARG A 248 13.24 -18.56 -14.73
CA ARG A 248 11.81 -18.60 -14.32
C ARG A 248 10.93 -19.33 -15.35
N LEU A 249 11.10 -19.07 -16.65
CA LEU A 249 10.36 -19.76 -17.71
C LEU A 249 10.66 -21.27 -17.74
N ASN A 250 11.88 -21.68 -17.41
CA ASN A 250 12.29 -23.08 -17.39
C ASN A 250 11.93 -23.81 -16.08
N GLY A 251 11.10 -23.21 -15.21
CA GLY A 251 10.63 -23.84 -13.97
C GLY A 251 11.61 -23.79 -12.80
N SER A 252 12.71 -23.03 -12.91
CA SER A 252 13.70 -22.85 -11.84
C SER A 252 13.34 -21.71 -10.84
N GLY A 253 12.13 -21.17 -10.90
CA GLY A 253 11.62 -20.14 -10.01
C GLY A 253 10.15 -19.82 -10.25
N THR A 254 9.54 -19.11 -9.28
CA THR A 254 8.19 -18.55 -9.47
C THR A 254 8.20 -17.42 -10.51
N LEU A 255 7.12 -17.25 -11.27
CA LEU A 255 7.01 -16.17 -12.26
C LEU A 255 6.86 -14.77 -11.59
N LEU A 256 6.57 -14.72 -10.30
CA LEU A 256 6.39 -13.49 -9.51
C LEU A 256 7.49 -13.31 -8.46
#